data_5cbe9e05b12fb6c6f83bebceac844832
#
_entry.id   5cbe9e05b12fb6c6f83bebceac844832
#
_cell.length_a   1.000
_cell.length_b   1.000
_cell.length_c   1.000
_cell.angle_alpha   90.00
_cell.angle_beta   90.00
_cell.angle_gamma   90.00
#
_symmetry.space_group_name_H-M   'P 1'
#
loop_
_entity.id
_entity.type
_entity.pdbx_description
1 polymer ?
#
loop_
_entity_poly.entity_id
_entity_poly.type
_entity_poly.pdbx_seq_one_letter_code
_entity_poly.pdbx_strand_id
1 'polypeptide(L)'
;MIELLELCGFEPHELDSELPRIKKAFDILGINAEDIERGKQRLNKYYDIELKGFRKVLRLIVKELVNALLVREESDKKVIYGFMFPGIEMLGSALVSNSSDVFVVHHSWAFQIVVGCIFGKIESIMEEAEGRWLKAGLVAHCANVKTIVGPIAAGLFPKPDLLVTAGYLCETSPKTLDILHELYDIPVWFVDTCQDRNFSEYPEPPARIAELTVKSLRRLIDRIQDITGFKITDDMVREVQNAKRKMDTPFRKLRDLVQNSDPLPISSSHDNIWMCLNSLTLSIDGISEAAEAITLLSEELQVKVARGEGVVEKGAPRVLALLPAGQTDPRLEYLACEVGIAIVANDLNM
;
A
#
# COMPACT_ATOMS: atom_id res chain seq x y z
N MET A 1 -0.93 -0.63 23.92
CA MET A 1 -1.79 -0.11 22.82
C MET A 1 -1.53 1.36 22.57
N ILE A 2 -1.80 2.28 23.50
CA ILE A 2 -1.62 3.73 23.30
C ILE A 2 -0.20 4.05 22.83
N GLU A 3 0.81 3.58 23.52
CA GLU A 3 2.23 3.79 23.16
C GLU A 3 2.55 3.30 21.74
N LEU A 4 2.00 2.15 21.29
CA LEU A 4 2.14 1.68 19.91
C LEU A 4 1.52 2.66 18.91
N LEU A 5 0.34 3.20 19.23
CA LEU A 5 -0.34 4.16 18.35
C LEU A 5 0.39 5.50 18.29
N GLU A 6 0.99 5.97 19.39
CA GLU A 6 1.86 7.14 19.41
C GLU A 6 3.10 6.93 18.53
N LEU A 7 3.70 5.73 18.55
CA LEU A 7 4.77 5.36 17.62
C LEU A 7 4.29 5.34 16.16
N CYS A 8 3.03 4.98 15.93
CA CYS A 8 2.38 5.08 14.62
C CYS A 8 1.84 6.49 14.29
N GLY A 9 2.16 7.52 15.08
CA GLY A 9 1.86 8.91 14.79
C GLY A 9 0.44 9.38 15.12
N PHE A 10 -0.32 8.62 15.92
CA PHE A 10 -1.60 9.08 16.42
C PHE A 10 -1.40 10.14 17.51
N GLU A 11 -2.13 11.25 17.38
CA GLU A 11 -2.08 12.33 18.37
C GLU A 11 -3.09 12.06 19.50
N PRO A 12 -2.83 12.56 20.73
CA PRO A 12 -3.71 12.28 21.86
C PRO A 12 -5.18 12.61 21.63
N HIS A 13 -5.48 13.68 20.90
CA HIS A 13 -6.85 14.09 20.60
C HIS A 13 -7.60 13.17 19.63
N GLU A 14 -6.87 12.36 18.85
CA GLU A 14 -7.46 11.38 17.94
C GLU A 14 -7.79 10.06 18.66
N LEU A 15 -7.06 9.76 19.75
CA LEU A 15 -7.18 8.48 20.46
C LEU A 15 -8.58 8.25 21.04
N ASP A 16 -9.29 9.29 21.44
CA ASP A 16 -10.65 9.16 22.00
C ASP A 16 -11.62 8.53 20.99
N SER A 17 -11.51 8.87 19.72
CA SER A 17 -12.36 8.33 18.64
C SER A 17 -11.79 7.09 17.97
N GLU A 18 -10.47 7.01 17.76
CA GLU A 18 -9.84 5.96 16.98
C GLU A 18 -9.50 4.71 17.80
N LEU A 19 -9.17 4.85 19.08
CA LEU A 19 -8.76 3.72 19.92
C LEU A 19 -9.81 2.60 20.01
N PRO A 20 -11.11 2.87 20.16
CA PRO A 20 -12.13 1.81 20.16
C PRO A 20 -12.20 1.06 18.83
N ARG A 21 -12.10 1.78 17.72
CA ARG A 21 -12.11 1.23 16.35
C ARG A 21 -10.88 0.37 16.10
N ILE A 22 -9.70 0.89 16.45
CA ILE A 22 -8.42 0.17 16.31
C ILE A 22 -8.42 -1.11 17.16
N LYS A 23 -8.88 -1.05 18.40
CA LYS A 23 -9.02 -2.25 19.26
C LYS A 23 -9.89 -3.30 18.57
N LYS A 24 -11.05 -2.90 18.07
CA LYS A 24 -11.96 -3.81 17.37
C LYS A 24 -11.32 -4.43 16.11
N ALA A 25 -10.63 -3.62 15.30
CA ALA A 25 -9.92 -4.11 14.13
C ALA A 25 -8.77 -5.07 14.51
N PHE A 26 -8.05 -4.78 15.57
CA PHE A 26 -6.97 -5.65 16.05
C PHE A 26 -7.50 -6.95 16.67
N ASP A 27 -8.66 -6.93 17.32
CA ASP A 27 -9.35 -8.12 17.80
C ASP A 27 -9.77 -9.03 16.62
N ILE A 28 -10.29 -8.47 15.51
CA ILE A 28 -10.59 -9.21 14.28
C ILE A 28 -9.31 -9.89 13.73
N LEU A 29 -8.18 -9.21 13.77
CA LEU A 29 -6.89 -9.74 13.33
C LEU A 29 -6.23 -10.69 14.34
N GLY A 30 -6.85 -10.92 15.51
CA GLY A 30 -6.29 -11.73 16.59
C GLY A 30 -5.01 -11.15 17.16
N ILE A 31 -4.83 -9.82 17.14
CA ILE A 31 -3.68 -9.12 17.72
C ILE A 31 -3.86 -9.01 19.23
N ASN A 32 -2.99 -9.63 19.99
CA ASN A 32 -3.02 -9.66 21.45
C ASN A 32 -1.97 -8.74 22.09
N ALA A 33 -1.86 -8.73 23.41
CA ALA A 33 -0.93 -7.86 24.13
C ALA A 33 0.54 -8.15 23.83
N GLU A 34 0.90 -9.42 23.59
CA GLU A 34 2.25 -9.83 23.21
C GLU A 34 2.60 -9.35 21.81
N ASP A 35 1.65 -9.43 20.88
CA ASP A 35 1.79 -8.90 19.53
C ASP A 35 2.04 -7.38 19.54
N ILE A 36 1.32 -6.65 20.41
CA ILE A 36 1.49 -5.20 20.58
C ILE A 36 2.89 -4.87 21.07
N GLU A 37 3.39 -5.61 22.05
CA GLU A 37 4.74 -5.41 22.58
C GLU A 37 5.80 -5.72 21.50
N ARG A 38 5.61 -6.81 20.76
CA ARG A 38 6.44 -7.16 19.62
C ARG A 38 6.40 -6.08 18.53
N GLY A 39 5.22 -5.51 18.25
CA GLY A 39 5.05 -4.42 17.29
C GLY A 39 5.87 -3.18 17.67
N LYS A 40 5.85 -2.77 18.94
CA LYS A 40 6.67 -1.66 19.43
C LYS A 40 8.17 -1.94 19.26
N GLN A 41 8.61 -3.16 19.62
CA GLN A 41 10.01 -3.56 19.47
C GLN A 41 10.45 -3.55 18.01
N ARG A 42 9.60 -4.04 17.09
CA ARG A 42 9.89 -4.04 15.65
C ARG A 42 9.93 -2.65 15.05
N LEU A 43 9.01 -1.76 15.41
CA LEU A 43 9.02 -0.37 14.98
C LEU A 43 10.32 0.32 15.42
N ASN A 44 10.70 0.20 16.68
CA ASN A 44 11.92 0.79 17.22
C ASN A 44 13.20 0.20 16.62
N LYS A 45 13.17 -1.07 16.19
CA LYS A 45 14.35 -1.75 15.65
C LYS A 45 14.56 -1.49 14.16
N TYR A 46 13.50 -1.55 13.37
CA TYR A 46 13.61 -1.61 11.91
C TYR A 46 13.31 -0.30 11.21
N TYR A 47 12.77 0.70 11.91
CA TYR A 47 12.34 1.96 11.32
C TYR A 47 12.88 3.16 12.09
N ASP A 48 13.10 4.27 11.37
CA ASP A 48 13.53 5.55 11.95
C ASP A 48 12.31 6.30 12.53
N ILE A 49 11.72 5.74 13.60
CA ILE A 49 10.47 6.23 14.20
C ILE A 49 10.62 7.55 14.97
N GLU A 50 11.84 8.06 15.16
CA GLU A 50 12.08 9.42 15.65
C GLU A 50 11.58 10.47 14.65
N LEU A 51 11.46 10.11 13.36
CA LEU A 51 10.99 11.01 12.31
C LEU A 51 9.46 11.15 12.35
N LYS A 52 9.00 12.35 12.68
CA LYS A 52 7.56 12.64 12.83
C LYS A 52 6.80 12.48 11.51
N GLY A 53 7.42 12.89 10.39
CA GLY A 53 6.84 12.72 9.06
C GLY A 53 6.58 11.24 8.76
N PHE A 54 7.51 10.37 9.09
CA PHE A 54 7.35 8.92 8.93
C PHE A 54 6.21 8.36 9.79
N ARG A 55 6.14 8.75 11.07
CA ARG A 55 5.03 8.33 11.95
C ARG A 55 3.66 8.73 11.40
N LYS A 56 3.53 9.93 10.81
CA LYS A 56 2.28 10.37 10.17
C LYS A 56 1.90 9.48 8.99
N VAL A 57 2.86 8.99 8.20
CA VAL A 57 2.60 8.01 7.14
C VAL A 57 2.09 6.69 7.72
N LEU A 58 2.71 6.17 8.77
CA LEU A 58 2.22 4.96 9.45
C LEU A 58 0.77 5.12 9.95
N ARG A 59 0.42 6.30 10.47
CA ARG A 59 -0.95 6.60 10.89
C ARG A 59 -1.96 6.42 9.75
N LEU A 60 -1.66 6.96 8.57
CA LEU A 60 -2.52 6.79 7.38
C LEU A 60 -2.73 5.32 7.03
N ILE A 61 -1.66 4.53 7.07
CA ILE A 61 -1.70 3.11 6.74
C ILE A 61 -2.54 2.33 7.77
N VAL A 62 -2.37 2.62 9.06
CA VAL A 62 -3.16 1.97 10.13
C VAL A 62 -4.63 2.35 10.00
N LYS A 63 -4.96 3.63 9.76
CA LYS A 63 -6.34 4.08 9.53
C LYS A 63 -6.97 3.38 8.33
N GLU A 64 -6.25 3.23 7.23
CA GLU A 64 -6.75 2.54 6.04
C GLU A 64 -7.08 1.08 6.32
N LEU A 65 -6.21 0.37 7.04
CA LEU A 65 -6.50 -1.01 7.45
C LEU A 65 -7.73 -1.10 8.34
N VAL A 66 -7.85 -0.22 9.34
CA VAL A 66 -9.01 -0.19 10.26
C VAL A 66 -10.30 0.07 9.48
N ASN A 67 -10.29 1.04 8.58
CA ASN A 67 -11.43 1.35 7.71
C ASN A 67 -11.81 0.14 6.85
N ALA A 68 -10.83 -0.55 6.26
CA ALA A 68 -11.08 -1.73 5.42
C ALA A 68 -11.71 -2.90 6.19
N LEU A 69 -11.28 -3.13 7.44
CA LEU A 69 -11.81 -4.20 8.28
C LEU A 69 -13.22 -3.90 8.79
N LEU A 70 -13.51 -2.63 9.12
CA LEU A 70 -14.76 -2.25 9.78
C LEU A 70 -15.84 -1.70 8.82
N VAL A 71 -15.54 -1.52 7.54
CA VAL A 71 -16.44 -0.85 6.59
C VAL A 71 -17.87 -1.40 6.59
N ARG A 72 -18.06 -2.73 6.65
CA ARG A 72 -19.39 -3.36 6.64
C ARG A 72 -20.13 -3.28 7.96
N GLU A 73 -19.42 -3.08 9.05
CA GLU A 73 -20.04 -2.91 10.36
C GLU A 73 -20.43 -1.45 10.63
N GLU A 74 -19.64 -0.52 10.08
CA GLU A 74 -19.83 0.91 10.28
C GLU A 74 -20.71 1.56 9.20
N SER A 75 -20.96 0.86 8.08
CA SER A 75 -21.68 1.45 6.95
C SER A 75 -22.25 0.42 5.98
N ASP A 76 -23.25 0.84 5.20
CA ASP A 76 -23.83 0.09 4.08
C ASP A 76 -23.14 0.40 2.73
N LYS A 77 -21.92 0.95 2.75
CA LYS A 77 -21.19 1.34 1.56
C LYS A 77 -20.96 0.16 0.62
N LYS A 78 -20.95 0.44 -0.68
CA LYS A 78 -20.41 -0.49 -1.68
C LYS A 78 -18.89 -0.57 -1.54
N VAL A 79 -18.37 -1.79 -1.49
CA VAL A 79 -16.94 -2.06 -1.24
C VAL A 79 -16.28 -2.57 -2.51
N ILE A 80 -15.24 -1.89 -2.96
CA ILE A 80 -14.44 -2.27 -4.13
C ILE A 80 -13.01 -2.53 -3.66
N TYR A 81 -12.49 -3.73 -3.94
CA TYR A 81 -11.07 -4.02 -3.73
C TYR A 81 -10.32 -3.92 -5.06
N GLY A 82 -9.31 -3.05 -5.08
CA GLY A 82 -8.36 -2.94 -6.18
C GLY A 82 -7.09 -3.70 -5.89
N PHE A 83 -6.42 -4.22 -6.93
CA PHE A 83 -5.16 -4.92 -6.80
C PHE A 83 -4.12 -4.44 -7.81
N MET A 84 -2.97 -4.00 -7.31
CA MET A 84 -1.74 -3.61 -8.03
C MET A 84 -2.00 -3.05 -9.44
N PHE A 85 -2.80 -2.00 -9.52
CA PHE A 85 -3.16 -1.44 -10.80
C PHE A 85 -2.91 0.07 -10.84
N PRO A 86 -1.95 0.55 -11.64
CA PRO A 86 -1.78 1.98 -11.88
C PRO A 86 -3.03 2.58 -12.51
N GLY A 87 -3.61 3.55 -11.83
CA GLY A 87 -4.80 4.28 -12.28
C GLY A 87 -6.08 3.91 -11.56
N ILE A 88 -6.21 2.71 -10.97
CA ILE A 88 -7.40 2.42 -10.16
C ILE A 88 -7.40 3.25 -8.87
N GLU A 89 -6.25 3.50 -8.30
CA GLU A 89 -6.13 4.37 -7.13
C GLU A 89 -6.63 5.79 -7.43
N MET A 90 -6.45 6.29 -8.65
CA MET A 90 -7.03 7.60 -9.05
C MET A 90 -8.56 7.52 -9.20
N LEU A 91 -9.08 6.46 -9.82
CA LEU A 91 -10.53 6.24 -9.91
C LEU A 91 -11.13 6.00 -8.53
N GLY A 92 -10.46 5.21 -7.70
CA GLY A 92 -10.84 4.97 -6.33
C GLY A 92 -10.84 6.26 -5.49
N SER A 93 -9.78 7.07 -5.59
CA SER A 93 -9.70 8.38 -4.93
C SER A 93 -10.79 9.36 -5.41
N ALA A 94 -11.14 9.33 -6.70
CA ALA A 94 -12.24 10.13 -7.23
C ALA A 94 -13.59 9.68 -6.64
N LEU A 95 -13.80 8.37 -6.48
CA LEU A 95 -15.00 7.82 -5.84
C LEU A 95 -15.09 8.24 -4.37
N VAL A 96 -14.07 7.94 -3.56
CA VAL A 96 -14.12 8.20 -2.11
C VAL A 96 -14.11 9.70 -1.76
N SER A 97 -13.66 10.55 -2.68
CA SER A 97 -13.72 12.02 -2.52
C SER A 97 -15.10 12.61 -2.83
N ASN A 98 -15.91 11.93 -3.65
CA ASN A 98 -17.15 12.48 -4.17
C ASN A 98 -18.40 11.64 -3.83
N SER A 99 -18.25 10.48 -3.21
CA SER A 99 -19.35 9.62 -2.80
C SER A 99 -19.17 9.15 -1.35
N SER A 100 -20.19 9.33 -0.54
CA SER A 100 -20.28 8.77 0.81
C SER A 100 -20.62 7.28 0.82
N ASP A 101 -21.11 6.74 -0.31
CA ASP A 101 -21.75 5.43 -0.39
C ASP A 101 -20.82 4.34 -0.96
N VAL A 102 -19.58 4.72 -1.25
CA VAL A 102 -18.57 3.82 -1.81
C VAL A 102 -17.31 3.84 -0.97
N PHE A 103 -16.73 2.67 -0.76
CA PHE A 103 -15.42 2.48 -0.17
C PHE A 103 -14.53 1.70 -1.14
N VAL A 104 -13.36 2.25 -1.43
CA VAL A 104 -12.37 1.62 -2.32
C VAL A 104 -11.07 1.47 -1.56
N VAL A 105 -10.48 0.29 -1.59
CA VAL A 105 -9.22 0.05 -0.89
C VAL A 105 -8.35 -0.96 -1.65
N HIS A 106 -7.05 -0.79 -1.53
CA HIS A 106 -6.08 -1.81 -1.84
C HIS A 106 -5.79 -2.64 -0.58
N HIS A 107 -6.69 -3.58 -0.26
CA HIS A 107 -6.75 -4.25 1.03
C HIS A 107 -5.45 -4.94 1.48
N SER A 108 -4.63 -5.44 0.54
CA SER A 108 -3.45 -6.22 0.90
C SER A 108 -2.27 -5.37 1.37
N TRP A 109 -2.08 -4.15 0.88
CA TRP A 109 -0.89 -3.35 1.23
C TRP A 109 -0.89 -2.89 2.69
N ALA A 110 -1.95 -2.23 3.13
CA ALA A 110 -2.06 -1.83 4.53
C ALA A 110 -2.01 -3.05 5.48
N PHE A 111 -2.61 -4.18 5.06
CA PHE A 111 -2.53 -5.44 5.79
C PHE A 111 -1.08 -5.96 5.89
N GLN A 112 -0.33 -5.99 4.79
CA GLN A 112 1.07 -6.43 4.79
C GLN A 112 1.94 -5.58 5.72
N ILE A 113 1.76 -4.25 5.69
CA ILE A 113 2.53 -3.36 6.57
C ILE A 113 2.16 -3.60 8.03
N VAL A 114 0.89 -3.57 8.38
CA VAL A 114 0.49 -3.66 9.80
C VAL A 114 0.69 -5.07 10.34
N VAL A 115 0.18 -6.10 9.67
CA VAL A 115 0.24 -7.48 10.17
C VAL A 115 1.62 -8.09 9.94
N GLY A 116 2.22 -7.84 8.77
CA GLY A 116 3.54 -8.39 8.42
C GLY A 116 4.68 -7.58 9.02
N CYS A 117 4.79 -6.30 8.68
CA CYS A 117 5.97 -5.51 9.05
C CYS A 117 5.93 -5.08 10.52
N ILE A 118 4.80 -4.56 11.01
CA ILE A 118 4.71 -4.11 12.41
C ILE A 118 4.60 -5.31 13.35
N PHE A 119 3.61 -6.19 13.17
CA PHE A 119 3.39 -7.28 14.13
C PHE A 119 4.20 -8.55 13.84
N GLY A 120 4.73 -8.74 12.62
CA GLY A 120 5.45 -9.96 12.24
C GLY A 120 4.55 -11.22 12.33
N LYS A 121 3.28 -11.11 11.94
CA LYS A 121 2.24 -12.15 12.15
C LYS A 121 1.54 -12.56 10.86
N ILE A 122 2.21 -12.47 9.71
CA ILE A 122 1.59 -12.74 8.42
C ILE A 122 1.62 -14.23 8.03
N GLU A 123 2.46 -15.04 8.66
CA GLU A 123 2.72 -16.45 8.26
C GLU A 123 1.44 -17.30 8.30
N SER A 124 0.67 -17.24 9.37
CA SER A 124 -0.57 -18.01 9.51
C SER A 124 -1.60 -17.69 8.43
N ILE A 125 -1.63 -16.45 7.98
CA ILE A 125 -2.52 -15.99 6.89
C ILE A 125 -2.05 -16.54 5.54
N MET A 126 -0.74 -16.58 5.32
CA MET A 126 -0.19 -17.19 4.09
C MET A 126 -0.42 -18.71 4.08
N GLU A 127 -0.31 -19.37 5.24
CA GLU A 127 -0.61 -20.80 5.39
C GLU A 127 -2.08 -21.11 5.11
N GLU A 128 -3.01 -20.24 5.54
CA GLU A 128 -4.43 -20.39 5.21
C GLU A 128 -4.66 -20.31 3.70
N ALA A 129 -4.03 -19.34 3.02
CA ALA A 129 -4.09 -19.23 1.57
C ALA A 129 -3.51 -20.48 0.87
N GLU A 130 -2.36 -20.96 1.32
CA GLU A 130 -1.71 -22.16 0.79
C GLU A 130 -2.57 -23.41 1.00
N GLY A 131 -3.12 -23.58 2.18
CA GLY A 131 -4.01 -24.70 2.51
C GLY A 131 -5.24 -24.78 1.62
N ARG A 132 -5.79 -23.65 1.23
CA ARG A 132 -6.91 -23.57 0.29
C ARG A 132 -6.47 -23.95 -1.13
N TRP A 133 -5.37 -23.38 -1.60
CA TRP A 133 -4.91 -23.59 -2.96
C TRP A 133 -4.29 -24.96 -3.20
N LEU A 134 -3.52 -25.47 -2.27
CA LEU A 134 -2.97 -26.83 -2.36
C LEU A 134 -4.09 -27.87 -2.40
N LYS A 135 -5.17 -27.68 -1.62
CA LYS A 135 -6.36 -28.55 -1.67
C LYS A 135 -7.08 -28.48 -3.02
N ALA A 136 -7.02 -27.34 -3.70
CA ALA A 136 -7.59 -27.16 -5.04
C ALA A 136 -6.67 -27.62 -6.17
N GLY A 137 -5.47 -28.16 -5.86
CA GLY A 137 -4.49 -28.60 -6.86
C GLY A 137 -3.78 -27.45 -7.57
N LEU A 138 -3.77 -26.26 -6.98
CA LEU A 138 -3.15 -25.08 -7.57
C LEU A 138 -1.66 -24.99 -7.29
N VAL A 139 -0.90 -24.48 -8.25
CA VAL A 139 0.56 -24.32 -8.17
C VAL A 139 0.92 -23.21 -7.17
N ALA A 140 2.13 -23.30 -6.62
CA ALA A 140 2.68 -22.30 -5.71
C ALA A 140 2.59 -20.88 -6.30
N HIS A 141 2.11 -19.94 -5.49
CA HIS A 141 2.01 -18.53 -5.83
C HIS A 141 2.99 -17.69 -4.99
N CYS A 142 3.27 -16.47 -5.44
CA CYS A 142 4.11 -15.55 -4.69
C CYS A 142 3.42 -15.07 -3.40
N ALA A 143 4.20 -14.52 -2.47
CA ALA A 143 3.72 -14.03 -1.18
C ALA A 143 2.61 -12.98 -1.32
N ASN A 144 2.71 -12.06 -2.30
CA ASN A 144 1.67 -11.06 -2.54
C ASN A 144 0.31 -11.67 -2.82
N VAL A 145 0.27 -12.71 -3.65
CA VAL A 145 -0.97 -13.42 -3.96
C VAL A 145 -1.56 -14.05 -2.71
N LYS A 146 -0.74 -14.66 -1.87
CA LYS A 146 -1.17 -15.27 -0.60
C LYS A 146 -1.73 -14.23 0.36
N THR A 147 -1.15 -13.05 0.43
CA THR A 147 -1.63 -11.93 1.26
C THR A 147 -2.88 -11.24 0.73
N ILE A 148 -3.28 -11.53 -0.51
CA ILE A 148 -4.56 -11.09 -1.06
C ILE A 148 -5.66 -12.10 -0.72
N VAL A 149 -5.40 -13.38 -0.98
CA VAL A 149 -6.38 -14.45 -0.79
C VAL A 149 -6.53 -14.82 0.68
N GLY A 150 -5.44 -14.91 1.42
CA GLY A 150 -5.44 -15.39 2.80
C GLY A 150 -6.40 -14.63 3.72
N PRO A 151 -6.36 -13.29 3.78
CA PRO A 151 -7.26 -12.53 4.65
C PRO A 151 -8.73 -12.67 4.28
N ILE A 152 -9.05 -12.82 2.98
CA ILE A 152 -10.42 -13.10 2.52
C ILE A 152 -10.81 -14.52 2.89
N ALA A 153 -9.93 -15.50 2.67
CA ALA A 153 -10.15 -16.90 2.99
C ALA A 153 -10.33 -17.14 4.49
N ALA A 154 -9.60 -16.39 5.31
CA ALA A 154 -9.72 -16.42 6.77
C ALA A 154 -10.92 -15.64 7.30
N GLY A 155 -11.71 -14.98 6.44
CA GLY A 155 -12.86 -14.17 6.85
C GLY A 155 -12.50 -12.89 7.60
N LEU A 156 -11.25 -12.41 7.50
CA LEU A 156 -10.79 -11.20 8.18
C LEU A 156 -11.31 -9.93 7.50
N PHE A 157 -11.35 -9.93 6.17
CA PHE A 157 -11.89 -8.82 5.39
C PHE A 157 -13.32 -9.07 4.95
N PRO A 158 -14.19 -8.06 5.00
CA PRO A 158 -15.55 -8.20 4.49
C PRO A 158 -15.55 -8.49 2.99
N LYS A 159 -16.53 -9.29 2.53
CA LYS A 159 -16.70 -9.61 1.12
C LYS A 159 -16.94 -8.33 0.31
N PRO A 160 -16.17 -8.03 -0.75
CA PRO A 160 -16.39 -6.86 -1.59
C PRO A 160 -17.56 -7.06 -2.55
N ASP A 161 -18.13 -5.95 -3.04
CA ASP A 161 -19.10 -5.95 -4.13
C ASP A 161 -18.42 -6.11 -5.51
N LEU A 162 -17.14 -5.75 -5.60
CA LEU A 162 -16.33 -5.87 -6.81
C LEU A 162 -14.85 -6.02 -6.47
N LEU A 163 -14.19 -6.94 -7.17
CA LEU A 163 -12.73 -7.03 -7.25
C LEU A 163 -12.27 -6.46 -8.59
N VAL A 164 -11.26 -5.60 -8.57
CA VAL A 164 -10.68 -5.02 -9.79
C VAL A 164 -9.20 -5.37 -9.87
N THR A 165 -8.78 -5.83 -11.04
CA THR A 165 -7.37 -6.13 -11.33
C THR A 165 -6.97 -5.75 -12.75
N ALA A 166 -5.69 -5.82 -13.02
CA ALA A 166 -5.13 -5.66 -14.36
C ALA A 166 -3.94 -6.60 -14.59
N GLY A 167 -3.69 -6.94 -15.85
CA GLY A 167 -2.52 -7.71 -16.28
C GLY A 167 -1.25 -6.88 -16.40
N TYR A 168 -1.08 -5.84 -15.55
CA TYR A 168 -0.02 -4.86 -15.73
C TYR A 168 1.38 -5.36 -15.35
N LEU A 169 1.52 -6.04 -14.22
CA LEU A 169 2.82 -6.48 -13.73
C LEU A 169 3.10 -7.96 -14.00
N CYS A 170 2.11 -8.81 -13.80
CA CYS A 170 2.28 -10.24 -13.98
C CYS A 170 0.94 -10.95 -14.19
N GLU A 171 0.99 -12.17 -14.70
CA GLU A 171 -0.20 -13.00 -14.92
C GLU A 171 -0.83 -13.54 -13.62
N THR A 172 -0.11 -13.51 -12.51
CA THR A 172 -0.63 -14.07 -11.25
C THR A 172 -1.76 -13.21 -10.68
N SER A 173 -1.76 -11.92 -10.97
CA SER A 173 -2.79 -10.98 -10.51
C SER A 173 -4.19 -11.33 -11.04
N PRO A 174 -4.43 -11.39 -12.36
CA PRO A 174 -5.74 -11.79 -12.88
C PRO A 174 -6.13 -13.21 -12.48
N LYS A 175 -5.22 -14.18 -12.53
CA LYS A 175 -5.48 -15.56 -12.11
C LYS A 175 -5.93 -15.67 -10.65
N THR A 176 -5.36 -14.83 -9.78
CA THR A 176 -5.75 -14.80 -8.35
C THR A 176 -7.20 -14.38 -8.19
N LEU A 177 -7.63 -13.39 -8.94
CA LEU A 177 -8.99 -12.90 -8.83
C LEU A 177 -10.00 -13.85 -9.46
N ASP A 178 -9.64 -14.56 -10.53
CA ASP A 178 -10.45 -15.65 -11.05
C ASP A 178 -10.65 -16.76 -10.00
N ILE A 179 -9.60 -17.10 -9.26
CA ILE A 179 -9.68 -18.04 -8.13
C ILE A 179 -10.62 -17.52 -7.04
N LEU A 180 -10.53 -16.26 -6.67
CA LEU A 180 -11.41 -15.66 -5.67
C LEU A 180 -12.87 -15.63 -6.15
N HIS A 181 -13.09 -15.37 -7.43
CA HIS A 181 -14.41 -15.47 -8.04
C HIS A 181 -15.00 -16.88 -7.89
N GLU A 182 -14.26 -17.89 -8.33
CA GLU A 182 -14.70 -19.29 -8.27
C GLU A 182 -14.91 -19.81 -6.83
N LEU A 183 -14.04 -19.44 -5.90
CA LEU A 183 -14.09 -19.94 -4.52
C LEU A 183 -15.14 -19.23 -3.66
N TYR A 184 -15.39 -17.95 -3.89
CA TYR A 184 -16.18 -17.11 -2.98
C TYR A 184 -17.35 -16.40 -3.65
N ASP A 185 -17.58 -16.61 -4.96
CA ASP A 185 -18.59 -15.91 -5.75
C ASP A 185 -18.49 -14.39 -5.58
N ILE A 186 -17.28 -13.85 -5.80
CA ILE A 186 -16.99 -12.43 -5.74
C ILE A 186 -16.90 -11.91 -7.18
N PRO A 187 -17.72 -10.91 -7.58
CA PRO A 187 -17.62 -10.30 -8.90
C PRO A 187 -16.23 -9.74 -9.17
N VAL A 188 -15.68 -10.03 -10.34
CA VAL A 188 -14.34 -9.57 -10.78
C VAL A 188 -14.48 -8.74 -12.04
N TRP A 189 -13.65 -7.69 -12.12
CA TRP A 189 -13.45 -6.93 -13.35
C TRP A 189 -11.97 -6.87 -13.67
N PHE A 190 -11.62 -7.33 -14.85
CA PHE A 190 -10.27 -7.27 -15.37
C PHE A 190 -10.10 -6.04 -16.27
N VAL A 191 -9.12 -5.20 -15.96
CA VAL A 191 -8.69 -4.11 -16.82
C VAL A 191 -7.59 -4.63 -17.73
N ASP A 192 -7.89 -4.71 -18.99
CA ASP A 192 -6.93 -5.15 -19.99
C ASP A 192 -5.92 -4.03 -20.28
N THR A 193 -4.66 -4.35 -20.05
CA THR A 193 -3.52 -3.49 -20.34
C THR A 193 -2.55 -4.27 -21.19
N CYS A 194 -2.39 -3.87 -22.43
CA CYS A 194 -1.49 -4.54 -23.35
C CYS A 194 -0.03 -4.27 -22.96
N GLN A 195 0.73 -5.32 -22.73
CA GLN A 195 2.19 -5.24 -22.52
C GLN A 195 2.98 -5.65 -23.78
N ASP A 196 2.29 -5.92 -24.88
CA ASP A 196 2.93 -6.25 -26.14
C ASP A 196 3.60 -5.03 -26.76
N ARG A 197 4.83 -4.78 -26.32
CA ARG A 197 5.69 -3.67 -26.75
C ARG A 197 6.99 -4.20 -27.29
N ASN A 198 7.40 -3.68 -28.44
CA ASN A 198 8.76 -3.91 -28.92
C ASN A 198 9.76 -3.13 -28.07
N PHE A 199 10.98 -3.61 -27.97
CA PHE A 199 12.04 -2.93 -27.20
C PHE A 199 12.28 -1.47 -27.67
N SER A 200 12.10 -1.23 -28.98
CA SER A 200 12.22 0.11 -29.58
C SER A 200 11.09 1.08 -29.19
N GLU A 201 10.03 0.62 -28.55
CA GLU A 201 8.88 1.44 -28.13
C GLU A 201 9.00 1.96 -26.69
N TYR A 202 10.15 1.76 -26.04
CA TYR A 202 10.45 2.31 -24.73
C TYR A 202 11.19 3.66 -24.87
N PRO A 203 11.01 4.61 -23.93
CA PRO A 203 10.14 4.52 -22.74
C PRO A 203 8.67 4.88 -22.99
N GLU A 204 8.35 5.57 -24.10
CA GLU A 204 7.00 6.07 -24.35
C GLU A 204 6.05 4.96 -24.80
N PRO A 205 4.83 4.88 -24.24
CA PRO A 205 3.86 3.90 -24.69
C PRO A 205 3.35 4.24 -26.09
N PRO A 206 3.30 3.28 -27.02
CA PRO A 206 2.71 3.52 -28.32
C PRO A 206 1.21 3.84 -28.22
N ALA A 207 0.70 4.67 -29.14
CA ALA A 207 -0.69 5.14 -29.13
C ALA A 207 -1.72 3.99 -28.99
N ARG A 208 -1.48 2.86 -29.67
CA ARG A 208 -2.37 1.68 -29.59
C ARG A 208 -2.54 1.15 -28.16
N ILE A 209 -1.47 1.15 -27.35
CA ILE A 209 -1.51 0.69 -25.95
C ILE A 209 -2.25 1.72 -25.10
N ALA A 210 -1.95 3.00 -25.27
CA ALA A 210 -2.64 4.08 -24.56
C ALA A 210 -4.15 4.06 -24.84
N GLU A 211 -4.55 3.92 -26.09
CA GLU A 211 -5.96 3.85 -26.51
C GLU A 211 -6.67 2.61 -25.91
N LEU A 212 -6.04 1.43 -25.93
CA LEU A 212 -6.58 0.23 -25.31
C LEU A 212 -6.79 0.41 -23.81
N THR A 213 -5.77 0.94 -23.12
CA THR A 213 -5.84 1.19 -21.68
C THR A 213 -6.96 2.17 -21.33
N VAL A 214 -7.06 3.29 -22.05
CA VAL A 214 -8.14 4.27 -21.86
C VAL A 214 -9.51 3.63 -22.09
N LYS A 215 -9.68 2.85 -23.15
CA LYS A 215 -10.93 2.14 -23.45
C LYS A 215 -11.28 1.14 -22.33
N SER A 216 -10.28 0.44 -21.79
CA SER A 216 -10.47 -0.52 -20.69
C SER A 216 -10.87 0.20 -19.39
N LEU A 217 -10.23 1.32 -19.08
CA LEU A 217 -10.58 2.16 -17.93
C LEU A 217 -12.00 2.75 -18.05
N ARG A 218 -12.42 3.21 -19.24
CA ARG A 218 -13.79 3.69 -19.45
C ARG A 218 -14.82 2.60 -19.17
N ARG A 219 -14.59 1.37 -19.61
CA ARG A 219 -15.44 0.23 -19.30
C ARG A 219 -15.48 -0.09 -17.79
N LEU A 220 -14.36 0.08 -17.09
CA LEU A 220 -14.34 -0.05 -15.63
C LEU A 220 -15.21 1.03 -14.97
N ILE A 221 -15.14 2.29 -15.44
CA ILE A 221 -15.99 3.38 -14.94
C ILE A 221 -17.48 3.04 -15.13
N ASP A 222 -17.86 2.54 -16.30
CA ASP A 222 -19.24 2.11 -16.57
C ASP A 222 -19.65 0.97 -15.61
N ARG A 223 -18.75 -0.01 -15.39
CA ARG A 223 -19.01 -1.12 -14.46
C ARG A 223 -19.15 -0.67 -13.01
N ILE A 224 -18.34 0.28 -12.58
CA ILE A 224 -18.44 0.88 -11.25
C ILE A 224 -19.78 1.60 -11.11
N GLN A 225 -20.19 2.36 -12.12
CA GLN A 225 -21.49 3.03 -12.14
C GLN A 225 -22.65 2.05 -12.03
N ASP A 226 -22.61 0.92 -12.74
CA ASP A 226 -23.64 -0.12 -12.66
C ASP A 226 -23.80 -0.69 -11.24
N ILE A 227 -22.70 -0.85 -10.51
CA ILE A 227 -22.68 -1.45 -9.17
C ILE A 227 -23.03 -0.43 -8.09
N THR A 228 -22.54 0.80 -8.21
CA THR A 228 -22.60 1.83 -7.16
C THR A 228 -23.70 2.87 -7.41
N GLY A 229 -24.19 2.98 -8.63
CA GLY A 229 -25.06 4.08 -9.06
C GLY A 229 -24.33 5.42 -9.23
N PHE A 230 -23.01 5.48 -8.93
CA PHE A 230 -22.23 6.71 -8.95
C PHE A 230 -21.37 6.80 -10.24
N LYS A 231 -21.47 7.93 -10.93
CA LYS A 231 -20.73 8.18 -12.16
C LYS A 231 -19.45 8.98 -11.91
N ILE A 232 -18.30 8.36 -12.18
CA ILE A 232 -17.01 9.05 -12.19
C ILE A 232 -16.90 9.90 -13.45
N THR A 233 -16.56 11.18 -13.28
CA THR A 233 -16.33 12.12 -14.39
C THR A 233 -14.85 12.40 -14.60
N ASP A 234 -14.48 12.88 -15.77
CA ASP A 234 -13.10 13.27 -16.09
C ASP A 234 -12.61 14.42 -15.20
N ASP A 235 -13.51 15.31 -14.77
CA ASP A 235 -13.15 16.41 -13.87
C ASP A 235 -12.77 15.89 -12.48
N MET A 236 -13.52 14.94 -11.92
CA MET A 236 -13.17 14.30 -10.65
C MET A 236 -11.80 13.60 -10.71
N VAL A 237 -11.51 12.89 -11.78
CA VAL A 237 -10.20 12.25 -11.98
C VAL A 237 -9.09 13.30 -12.11
N ARG A 238 -9.36 14.41 -12.78
CA ARG A 238 -8.41 15.53 -12.96
C ARG A 238 -8.12 16.24 -11.64
N GLU A 239 -9.12 16.41 -10.78
CA GLU A 239 -8.94 16.96 -9.43
C GLU A 239 -8.02 16.08 -8.59
N VAL A 240 -8.25 14.76 -8.57
CA VAL A 240 -7.37 13.80 -7.89
C VAL A 240 -5.96 13.84 -8.46
N GLN A 241 -5.81 13.88 -9.78
CA GLN A 241 -4.50 13.98 -10.43
C GLN A 241 -3.75 15.24 -9.99
N ASN A 242 -4.46 16.36 -9.88
CA ASN A 242 -3.87 17.61 -9.40
C ASN A 242 -3.47 17.53 -7.92
N ALA A 243 -4.26 16.88 -7.08
CA ALA A 243 -3.90 16.63 -5.68
C ALA A 243 -2.66 15.71 -5.57
N LYS A 244 -2.63 14.59 -6.31
CA LYS A 244 -1.47 13.68 -6.33
C LYS A 244 -0.20 14.36 -6.82
N ARG A 245 -0.25 15.24 -7.81
CA ARG A 245 0.91 16.03 -8.24
C ARG A 245 1.53 16.88 -7.12
N LYS A 246 0.72 17.35 -6.18
CA LYS A 246 1.22 18.08 -4.99
C LYS A 246 1.98 17.15 -4.05
N MET A 247 1.59 15.88 -3.95
CA MET A 247 2.31 14.87 -3.19
C MET A 247 3.59 14.41 -3.91
N ASP A 248 3.58 14.31 -5.23
CA ASP A 248 4.72 13.85 -6.02
C ASP A 248 5.97 14.73 -5.85
N THR A 249 5.80 16.05 -5.67
CA THR A 249 6.93 16.97 -5.53
C THR A 249 7.73 16.71 -4.24
N PRO A 250 7.14 16.68 -3.04
CA PRO A 250 7.88 16.33 -1.83
C PRO A 250 8.38 14.87 -1.85
N PHE A 251 7.66 13.96 -2.49
CA PHE A 251 8.11 12.57 -2.63
C PHE A 251 9.37 12.45 -3.50
N ARG A 252 9.46 13.20 -4.59
CA ARG A 252 10.69 13.28 -5.40
C ARG A 252 11.86 13.85 -4.60
N LYS A 253 11.64 14.91 -3.84
CA LYS A 253 12.69 15.46 -2.94
C LYS A 253 13.17 14.42 -1.93
N LEU A 254 12.25 13.66 -1.32
CA LEU A 254 12.60 12.58 -0.42
C LEU A 254 13.50 11.55 -1.11
N ARG A 255 13.14 11.09 -2.30
CA ARG A 255 13.95 10.15 -3.09
C ARG A 255 15.31 10.73 -3.45
N ASP A 256 15.36 11.99 -3.90
CA ASP A 256 16.62 12.67 -4.25
C ASP A 256 17.55 12.73 -3.03
N LEU A 257 17.03 12.99 -1.82
CA LEU A 257 17.82 12.99 -0.60
C LEU A 257 18.39 11.59 -0.31
N VAL A 258 17.55 10.54 -0.40
CA VAL A 258 17.99 9.16 -0.15
C VAL A 258 19.01 8.72 -1.19
N GLN A 259 18.76 9.03 -2.48
CA GLN A 259 19.61 8.61 -3.57
C GLN A 259 20.95 9.35 -3.65
N ASN A 260 21.06 10.57 -3.16
CA ASN A 260 22.25 11.41 -3.37
C ASN A 260 23.02 11.71 -2.09
N SER A 261 22.48 11.41 -0.91
CA SER A 261 23.18 11.67 0.36
C SER A 261 24.16 10.56 0.73
N ASP A 262 25.29 10.94 1.29
CA ASP A 262 26.30 10.05 1.87
C ASP A 262 26.80 10.65 3.19
N PRO A 263 26.46 10.03 4.35
CA PRO A 263 25.85 8.70 4.52
C PRO A 263 24.35 8.64 4.16
N LEU A 264 23.81 7.42 4.02
CA LEU A 264 22.39 7.17 3.75
C LEU A 264 21.53 7.70 4.92
N PRO A 265 20.60 8.67 4.72
CA PRO A 265 19.95 9.36 5.83
C PRO A 265 18.83 8.60 6.52
N ILE A 266 18.27 7.57 5.87
CA ILE A 266 17.16 6.75 6.37
C ILE A 266 17.34 5.32 5.91
N SER A 267 16.89 4.35 6.69
CA SER A 267 17.00 2.93 6.35
C SER A 267 16.15 2.57 5.13
N SER A 268 16.66 1.69 4.28
CA SER A 268 15.91 1.11 3.15
C SER A 268 14.72 0.24 3.58
N SER A 269 14.62 -0.15 4.85
CA SER A 269 13.44 -0.82 5.39
C SER A 269 12.13 -0.02 5.23
N HIS A 270 12.23 1.27 4.90
CA HIS A 270 11.08 2.13 4.61
C HIS A 270 10.51 1.95 3.20
N ASP A 271 11.19 1.25 2.30
CA ASP A 271 10.79 1.15 0.89
C ASP A 271 9.39 0.53 0.70
N ASN A 272 9.04 -0.46 1.52
CA ASN A 272 7.70 -1.06 1.51
C ASN A 272 6.59 -0.09 1.97
N ILE A 273 6.94 0.83 2.87
CA ILE A 273 6.02 1.88 3.35
C ILE A 273 5.70 2.86 2.22
N TRP A 274 6.69 3.23 1.42
CA TRP A 274 6.47 4.11 0.25
C TRP A 274 5.60 3.46 -0.81
N MET A 275 5.80 2.17 -1.09
CA MET A 275 4.95 1.41 -2.00
C MET A 275 3.51 1.35 -1.49
N CYS A 276 3.33 1.09 -0.20
CA CYS A 276 2.00 1.09 0.41
C CYS A 276 1.34 2.47 0.28
N LEU A 277 2.02 3.54 0.68
CA LEU A 277 1.46 4.90 0.61
C LEU A 277 1.01 5.28 -0.80
N ASN A 278 1.82 4.97 -1.82
CA ASN A 278 1.48 5.24 -3.22
C ASN A 278 0.28 4.42 -3.71
N SER A 279 0.00 3.29 -3.07
CA SER A 279 -1.11 2.39 -3.42
C SER A 279 -2.38 2.61 -2.60
N LEU A 280 -2.36 3.50 -1.58
CA LEU A 280 -3.55 3.83 -0.82
C LEU A 280 -4.57 4.58 -1.67
N THR A 281 -5.84 4.24 -1.48
CA THR A 281 -6.97 4.92 -2.12
C THR A 281 -7.46 6.05 -1.21
N LEU A 282 -6.69 7.12 -1.15
CA LEU A 282 -6.99 8.28 -0.30
C LEU A 282 -7.98 9.24 -0.97
N SER A 283 -8.84 9.89 -0.17
CA SER A 283 -9.57 11.08 -0.60
C SER A 283 -8.60 12.24 -0.90
N ILE A 284 -9.08 13.30 -1.54
CA ILE A 284 -8.27 14.51 -1.80
C ILE A 284 -7.69 15.07 -0.50
N ASP A 285 -8.45 15.08 0.60
CA ASP A 285 -7.96 15.51 1.92
C ASP A 285 -6.87 14.54 2.45
N GLY A 286 -7.08 13.23 2.31
CA GLY A 286 -6.09 12.23 2.67
C GLY A 286 -4.81 12.33 1.84
N ILE A 287 -4.90 12.65 0.54
CA ILE A 287 -3.73 12.93 -0.32
C ILE A 287 -2.99 14.16 0.19
N SER A 288 -3.71 15.21 0.61
CA SER A 288 -3.10 16.42 1.18
C SER A 288 -2.38 16.12 2.49
N GLU A 289 -2.98 15.33 3.36
CA GLU A 289 -2.36 14.86 4.61
C GLU A 289 -1.08 14.02 4.34
N ALA A 290 -1.12 13.15 3.35
CA ALA A 290 0.06 12.39 2.92
C ALA A 290 1.17 13.30 2.39
N ALA A 291 0.81 14.32 1.59
CA ALA A 291 1.77 15.30 1.08
C ALA A 291 2.44 16.10 2.22
N GLU A 292 1.68 16.50 3.25
CA GLU A 292 2.23 17.16 4.45
C GLU A 292 3.18 16.25 5.21
N ALA A 293 2.80 14.97 5.40
CA ALA A 293 3.66 13.99 6.07
C ALA A 293 5.00 13.79 5.36
N ILE A 294 4.98 13.64 4.03
CA ILE A 294 6.19 13.48 3.21
C ILE A 294 7.02 14.78 3.17
N THR A 295 6.37 15.94 3.17
CA THR A 295 7.08 17.23 3.24
C THR A 295 7.85 17.34 4.55
N LEU A 296 7.19 17.08 5.68
CA LEU A 296 7.82 17.09 7.01
C LEU A 296 9.00 16.11 7.06
N LEU A 297 8.80 14.88 6.59
CA LEU A 297 9.86 13.88 6.53
C LEU A 297 11.06 14.36 5.70
N SER A 298 10.81 14.95 4.55
CA SER A 298 11.89 15.49 3.70
C SER A 298 12.67 16.59 4.40
N GLU A 299 12.00 17.45 5.16
CA GLU A 299 12.65 18.50 5.98
C GLU A 299 13.47 17.90 7.13
N GLU A 300 12.94 16.90 7.84
CA GLU A 300 13.67 16.19 8.89
C GLU A 300 14.92 15.51 8.34
N LEU A 301 14.85 14.87 7.18
CA LEU A 301 15.99 14.24 6.53
C LEU A 301 17.02 15.27 6.03
N GLN A 302 16.60 16.43 5.53
CA GLN A 302 17.53 17.51 5.18
C GLN A 302 18.36 17.94 6.38
N VAL A 303 17.76 18.01 7.58
CA VAL A 303 18.48 18.32 8.81
C VAL A 303 19.50 17.22 9.17
N LYS A 304 19.12 15.93 9.04
CA LYS A 304 20.06 14.80 9.25
C LYS A 304 21.24 14.88 8.27
N VAL A 305 20.96 15.07 6.97
CA VAL A 305 21.98 15.20 5.93
C VAL A 305 22.93 16.39 6.21
N ALA A 306 22.40 17.55 6.60
CA ALA A 306 23.20 18.73 6.93
C ALA A 306 24.14 18.50 8.13
N ARG A 307 23.77 17.59 9.05
CA ARG A 307 24.61 17.18 10.20
C ARG A 307 25.56 16.03 9.87
N GLY A 308 25.50 15.46 8.67
CA GLY A 308 26.27 14.27 8.30
C GLY A 308 25.80 12.99 9.00
N GLU A 309 24.56 12.96 9.48
CA GLU A 309 23.94 11.82 10.15
C GLU A 309 23.41 10.83 9.13
N GLY A 310 23.59 9.53 9.37
CA GLY A 310 23.07 8.47 8.49
C GLY A 310 22.96 7.14 9.22
N VAL A 311 22.33 6.17 8.55
CA VAL A 311 22.09 4.81 9.08
C VAL A 311 23.20 3.82 8.71
N VAL A 312 24.11 4.22 7.82
CA VAL A 312 25.35 3.50 7.48
C VAL A 312 26.50 4.48 7.49
N GLU A 313 27.74 3.99 7.54
CA GLU A 313 28.93 4.85 7.50
C GLU A 313 29.05 5.58 6.15
N LYS A 314 29.69 6.75 6.18
CA LYS A 314 30.02 7.49 4.95
C LYS A 314 30.93 6.67 4.07
N GLY A 315 30.64 6.61 2.76
CA GLY A 315 31.36 5.81 1.79
C GLY A 315 30.96 4.33 1.75
N ALA A 316 29.89 3.93 2.42
CA ALA A 316 29.33 2.60 2.34
C ALA A 316 29.00 2.21 0.88
N PRO A 317 29.16 0.93 0.49
CA PRO A 317 28.75 0.46 -0.83
C PRO A 317 27.29 0.80 -1.12
N ARG A 318 27.01 1.41 -2.27
CA ARG A 318 25.69 1.86 -2.68
C ARG A 318 25.13 0.91 -3.74
N VAL A 319 23.93 0.41 -3.51
CA VAL A 319 23.28 -0.58 -4.40
C VAL A 319 21.86 -0.17 -4.74
N LEU A 320 21.40 -0.66 -5.89
CA LEU A 320 20.02 -0.61 -6.33
C LEU A 320 19.38 -1.98 -6.06
N ALA A 321 18.24 -2.02 -5.40
CA ALA A 321 17.45 -3.23 -5.26
C ALA A 321 16.56 -3.43 -6.50
N LEU A 322 16.62 -4.61 -7.11
CA LEU A 322 15.77 -4.98 -8.23
C LEU A 322 14.64 -5.89 -7.75
N LEU A 323 13.42 -5.54 -8.09
CA LEU A 323 12.20 -6.28 -7.72
C LEU A 323 12.12 -6.64 -6.23
N PRO A 324 12.20 -5.65 -5.33
CA PRO A 324 12.01 -5.90 -3.91
C PRO A 324 10.53 -6.18 -3.59
N ALA A 325 9.81 -6.83 -4.50
CA ALA A 325 8.39 -7.10 -4.38
C ALA A 325 8.07 -8.02 -3.19
N GLY A 326 6.95 -7.76 -2.54
CA GLY A 326 6.41 -8.63 -1.51
C GLY A 326 6.99 -8.40 -0.12
N GLN A 327 7.45 -7.20 0.15
CA GLN A 327 8.00 -6.82 1.45
C GLN A 327 6.96 -6.89 2.56
N THR A 328 6.69 -8.10 2.99
CA THR A 328 5.90 -8.37 4.18
C THR A 328 6.73 -8.31 5.46
N ASP A 329 8.05 -8.09 5.32
CA ASP A 329 9.02 -8.10 6.41
C ASP A 329 10.18 -7.14 6.11
N PRO A 330 10.46 -6.15 6.97
CA PRO A 330 11.53 -5.17 6.76
C PRO A 330 12.94 -5.70 7.03
N ARG A 331 13.07 -6.96 7.50
CA ARG A 331 14.36 -7.49 7.99
C ARG A 331 15.41 -7.59 6.91
N LEU A 332 15.03 -7.86 5.66
CA LEU A 332 15.99 -8.01 4.57
C LEU A 332 16.70 -6.69 4.26
N GLU A 333 15.92 -5.63 4.08
CA GLU A 333 16.44 -4.30 3.80
C GLU A 333 17.18 -3.72 5.00
N TYR A 334 16.69 -3.99 6.21
CA TYR A 334 17.37 -3.62 7.45
C TYR A 334 18.73 -4.31 7.58
N LEU A 335 18.82 -5.62 7.23
CA LEU A 335 20.07 -6.36 7.26
C LEU A 335 21.14 -5.74 6.34
N ALA A 336 20.76 -5.17 5.20
CA ALA A 336 21.70 -4.47 4.33
C ALA A 336 22.37 -3.30 5.09
N CYS A 337 21.61 -2.49 5.81
CA CYS A 337 22.16 -1.41 6.65
C CYS A 337 23.06 -1.95 7.77
N GLU A 338 22.67 -3.05 8.44
CA GLU A 338 23.46 -3.67 9.52
C GLU A 338 24.83 -4.17 9.04
N VAL A 339 24.94 -4.62 7.80
CA VAL A 339 26.21 -5.05 7.21
C VAL A 339 26.92 -3.94 6.44
N GLY A 340 26.48 -2.70 6.58
CA GLY A 340 27.12 -1.52 6.00
C GLY A 340 26.89 -1.34 4.49
N ILE A 341 25.74 -1.77 3.98
CA ILE A 341 25.34 -1.60 2.56
C ILE A 341 24.19 -0.60 2.50
N ALA A 342 24.35 0.45 1.69
CA ALA A 342 23.32 1.44 1.41
C ALA A 342 22.45 1.03 0.21
N ILE A 343 21.23 0.55 0.44
CA ILE A 343 20.24 0.44 -0.64
C ILE A 343 19.67 1.84 -0.85
N VAL A 344 20.00 2.48 -1.96
CA VAL A 344 19.67 3.88 -2.22
C VAL A 344 18.46 4.08 -3.10
N ALA A 345 18.01 3.04 -3.78
CA ALA A 345 16.80 3.03 -4.60
C ALA A 345 16.33 1.62 -4.87
N ASN A 346 15.09 1.48 -5.30
CA ASN A 346 14.57 0.26 -5.90
C ASN A 346 13.78 0.61 -7.18
N ASP A 347 13.65 -0.36 -8.08
CA ASP A 347 13.03 -0.18 -9.40
C ASP A 347 11.49 0.03 -9.34
N LEU A 348 10.85 -0.27 -8.22
CA LEU A 348 9.40 -0.03 -8.03
C LEU A 348 9.08 1.36 -7.49
N ASN A 349 10.06 2.04 -6.89
CA ASN A 349 9.92 3.37 -6.29
C ASN A 349 10.72 4.46 -7.05
N MET A 350 11.25 4.16 -8.23
CA MET A 350 12.00 5.12 -9.07
C MET A 350 11.13 6.12 -9.78
#